data_7d18c059693db46669bffa8c1b9332bf
#
_entry.id   7d18c059693db46669bffa8c1b9332bf
#
_cell.length_a   1.000
_cell.length_b   1.000
_cell.length_c   1.000
_cell.angle_alpha   90.00
_cell.angle_beta   90.00
_cell.angle_gamma   90.00
#
_symmetry.space_group_name_H-M   'P 1'
#
loop_
_entity.id
_entity.type
_entity.pdbx_description
1 polymer ?
#
loop_
_entity_poly.entity_id
_entity_poly.type
_entity_poly.pdbx_seq_one_letter_code
_entity_poly.pdbx_strand_id
1 'polypeptide(L)'
;SATQRPLETVADFLGGRDVDGAVSKPRPVRIVDAGITKELDLEVRVPVEDMASLGTIVEEPQAGAAAAGPQRRSIWPSMHPALLELVEQHRSTLIFVNARRMAERLSSRLNELHDEAIALKAEATDGTTGSLQPSRSDVVAAGAESIGTSNPDGVELVKAHHGSLSRERRLMIEDELKRGTLAGLVATSSLELGIDMGAVDLVIQVASPGSVAAGL
;
A
#
# COMPACT_ATOMS: atom_id res chain seq x y z
N SER A 1 22.74 9.37 1.69
CA SER A 1 21.71 8.32 1.63
C SER A 1 21.75 7.49 2.91
N ALA A 2 20.62 7.28 3.54
CA ALA A 2 20.54 6.56 4.82
C ALA A 2 20.69 5.04 4.65
N THR A 3 20.49 4.52 3.44
CA THR A 3 20.39 3.07 3.17
C THR A 3 21.55 2.50 2.37
N GLN A 4 22.54 3.31 1.99
CA GLN A 4 23.69 2.84 1.19
C GLN A 4 24.68 2.04 2.05
N ARG A 5 25.09 0.90 1.55
CA ARG A 5 26.12 0.03 2.15
C ARG A 5 27.00 -0.53 1.02
N PRO A 6 28.32 -0.68 1.21
CA PRO A 6 29.10 -0.25 2.39
C PRO A 6 29.35 1.28 2.40
N LEU A 7 29.44 1.87 3.60
CA LEU A 7 29.65 3.31 3.77
C LEU A 7 31.03 3.78 3.26
N GLU A 8 32.01 2.91 3.28
CA GLU A 8 33.37 3.16 2.79
C GLU A 8 33.36 3.47 1.29
N THR A 9 32.58 2.76 0.49
CA THR A 9 32.45 3.02 -0.94
C THR A 9 31.85 4.39 -1.21
N VAL A 10 30.87 4.79 -0.40
CA VAL A 10 30.25 6.13 -0.52
C VAL A 10 31.28 7.21 -0.10
N ALA A 11 32.05 6.96 0.94
CA ALA A 11 33.10 7.89 1.42
C ALA A 11 34.20 8.06 0.38
N ASP A 12 34.64 6.99 -0.26
CA ASP A 12 35.66 7.02 -1.33
C ASP A 12 35.17 7.79 -2.56
N PHE A 13 33.88 7.58 -2.93
CA PHE A 13 33.25 8.32 -4.03
C PHE A 13 33.15 9.82 -3.71
N LEU A 14 32.70 10.17 -2.51
CA LEU A 14 32.49 11.55 -2.09
C LEU A 14 33.83 12.30 -1.89
N GLY A 15 34.80 11.65 -1.29
CA GLY A 15 36.15 12.21 -1.02
C GLY A 15 36.93 12.42 -2.31
N GLY A 16 36.69 11.59 -3.31
CA GLY A 16 37.47 11.57 -4.53
C GLY A 16 38.90 11.07 -4.29
N ARG A 17 39.80 11.37 -5.21
CA ARG A 17 41.19 10.88 -5.18
C ARG A 17 42.17 12.03 -5.42
N ASP A 18 43.29 11.99 -4.70
CA ASP A 18 44.44 12.81 -5.01
C ASP A 18 45.30 12.09 -6.04
N VAL A 19 45.67 12.82 -7.09
CA VAL A 19 46.52 12.30 -8.17
C VAL A 19 47.86 13.02 -8.10
N ASP A 20 48.92 12.27 -7.79
CA ASP A 20 50.29 12.74 -7.82
C ASP A 20 51.07 11.91 -8.84
N GLY A 21 51.25 12.45 -10.05
CA GLY A 21 51.82 11.73 -11.18
C GLY A 21 50.98 10.51 -11.57
N ALA A 22 51.59 9.33 -11.51
CA ALA A 22 50.92 8.06 -11.80
C ALA A 22 50.22 7.41 -10.60
N VAL A 23 50.33 7.99 -9.41
CA VAL A 23 49.80 7.44 -8.18
C VAL A 23 48.45 8.13 -7.84
N SER A 24 47.41 7.32 -7.66
CA SER A 24 46.10 7.79 -7.25
C SER A 24 45.77 7.23 -5.88
N LYS A 25 45.53 8.09 -4.89
CA LYS A 25 45.16 7.71 -3.50
C LYS A 25 43.79 8.29 -3.16
N PRO A 26 42.92 7.53 -2.45
CA PRO A 26 41.67 8.08 -1.95
C PRO A 26 41.95 9.18 -0.91
N ARG A 27 41.16 10.26 -0.95
CA ARG A 27 41.21 11.29 0.09
C ARG A 27 40.62 10.76 1.39
N PRO A 28 41.18 11.12 2.54
CA PRO A 28 40.66 10.68 3.81
C PRO A 28 39.29 11.31 4.05
N VAL A 29 38.26 10.48 4.28
CA VAL A 29 36.92 10.89 4.64
C VAL A 29 36.59 10.30 6.00
N ARG A 30 36.11 11.13 6.93
CA ARG A 30 35.65 10.64 8.22
C ARG A 30 34.18 10.23 8.10
N ILE A 31 33.92 8.95 8.29
CA ILE A 31 32.56 8.41 8.38
C ILE A 31 32.07 8.60 9.82
N VAL A 32 30.93 9.27 9.98
CA VAL A 32 30.21 9.36 11.26
C VAL A 32 28.92 8.60 11.09
N ASP A 33 28.90 7.38 11.60
CA ASP A 33 27.67 6.57 11.62
C ASP A 33 26.98 6.83 12.98
N ALA A 34 25.92 7.64 12.94
CA ALA A 34 25.09 7.93 14.12
C ALA A 34 24.05 6.83 14.38
N GLY A 35 24.19 5.69 13.69
CA GLY A 35 23.26 4.59 13.56
C GLY A 35 22.36 4.34 14.75
N ILE A 36 21.11 4.77 14.61
CA ILE A 36 20.01 4.25 15.42
C ILE A 36 19.61 2.96 14.75
N THR A 37 19.97 1.83 15.33
CA THR A 37 19.45 0.53 14.91
C THR A 37 17.98 0.50 15.32
N LYS A 38 17.06 0.77 14.37
CA LYS A 38 15.65 0.47 14.60
C LYS A 38 15.53 -1.03 14.77
N GLU A 39 14.91 -1.46 15.84
CA GLU A 39 14.48 -2.83 16.00
C GLU A 39 13.43 -3.10 14.94
N LEU A 40 13.73 -4.03 14.02
CA LEU A 40 12.86 -4.38 12.92
C LEU A 40 12.09 -5.63 13.32
N ASP A 41 10.78 -5.50 13.50
CA ASP A 41 9.86 -6.63 13.61
C ASP A 41 9.34 -6.98 12.21
N LEU A 42 9.82 -8.08 11.65
CA LEU A 42 9.50 -8.51 10.29
C LEU A 42 8.64 -9.76 10.32
N GLU A 43 7.43 -9.65 9.78
CA GLU A 43 6.51 -10.77 9.62
C GLU A 43 6.19 -11.01 8.14
N VAL A 44 6.17 -12.29 7.73
CA VAL A 44 5.69 -12.70 6.40
C VAL A 44 4.35 -13.40 6.57
N ARG A 45 3.28 -12.79 6.07
CA ARG A 45 1.92 -13.34 6.12
C ARG A 45 1.47 -13.86 4.76
N VAL A 46 0.88 -15.05 4.78
CA VAL A 46 0.21 -15.64 3.62
C VAL A 46 -1.28 -15.72 3.94
N PRO A 47 -2.13 -14.89 3.34
CA PRO A 47 -3.55 -14.77 3.73
C PRO A 47 -4.44 -15.86 3.13
N VAL A 48 -3.88 -16.99 2.71
CA VAL A 48 -4.59 -18.16 2.18
C VAL A 48 -3.97 -19.42 2.75
N GLU A 49 -4.81 -20.40 3.09
CA GLU A 49 -4.37 -21.66 3.64
C GLU A 49 -3.71 -22.56 2.59
N ASP A 50 -4.19 -22.48 1.35
CA ASP A 50 -3.70 -23.31 0.24
C ASP A 50 -3.30 -22.46 -0.97
N MET A 51 -2.00 -22.21 -1.08
CA MET A 51 -1.42 -21.51 -2.24
C MET A 51 -1.48 -22.34 -3.54
N ALA A 52 -1.54 -23.68 -3.44
CA ALA A 52 -1.58 -24.54 -4.61
C ALA A 52 -2.93 -24.48 -5.33
N SER A 53 -3.99 -24.11 -4.62
CA SER A 53 -5.33 -23.95 -5.20
C SER A 53 -5.50 -22.61 -5.95
N LEU A 54 -4.56 -21.68 -5.82
CA LEU A 54 -4.59 -20.41 -6.55
C LEU A 54 -4.39 -20.64 -8.05
N GLY A 55 -5.20 -19.97 -8.86
CA GLY A 55 -5.17 -20.12 -10.31
C GLY A 55 -5.95 -21.31 -10.85
N THR A 56 -6.54 -22.15 -10.01
CA THR A 56 -7.49 -23.18 -10.42
C THR A 56 -8.78 -22.54 -10.90
N ILE A 57 -9.38 -23.13 -11.94
CA ILE A 57 -10.68 -22.70 -12.47
C ILE A 57 -11.74 -23.09 -11.45
N VAL A 58 -12.52 -22.11 -10.98
CA VAL A 58 -13.68 -22.39 -10.14
C VAL A 58 -14.87 -22.63 -11.06
N GLU A 59 -15.33 -23.87 -11.11
CA GLU A 59 -16.59 -24.24 -11.75
C GLU A 59 -17.73 -24.05 -10.75
N GLU A 60 -18.07 -22.82 -10.41
CA GLU A 60 -19.35 -22.55 -9.76
C GLU A 60 -20.42 -22.26 -10.82
N PRO A 61 -21.53 -23.02 -10.81
CA PRO A 61 -22.64 -22.74 -11.69
C PRO A 61 -23.34 -21.47 -11.22
N GLN A 62 -22.97 -20.33 -11.77
CA GLN A 62 -23.77 -19.12 -11.63
C GLN A 62 -24.99 -19.24 -12.53
N ALA A 63 -26.16 -19.32 -11.91
CA ALA A 63 -27.44 -19.16 -12.57
C ALA A 63 -27.61 -17.69 -12.96
N GLY A 64 -27.41 -17.39 -14.26
CA GLY A 64 -27.60 -16.04 -14.81
C GLY A 64 -26.72 -15.83 -16.02
N ALA A 65 -27.38 -15.60 -17.18
CA ALA A 65 -26.73 -15.45 -18.47
C ALA A 65 -25.87 -14.20 -18.54
N ALA A 66 -24.57 -14.36 -18.44
CA ALA A 66 -23.55 -13.57 -19.14
C ALA A 66 -22.25 -14.38 -19.05
N ALA A 67 -21.69 -14.76 -20.19
CA ALA A 67 -20.48 -15.55 -20.29
C ALA A 67 -19.27 -14.82 -19.70
N ALA A 68 -19.13 -14.83 -18.39
CA ALA A 68 -17.87 -14.62 -17.73
C ALA A 68 -17.08 -15.90 -17.95
N GLY A 69 -15.98 -15.82 -18.69
CA GLY A 69 -15.06 -16.94 -18.91
C GLY A 69 -14.57 -17.51 -17.57
N PRO A 70 -13.87 -18.65 -17.58
CA PRO A 70 -13.48 -19.37 -16.38
C PRO A 70 -12.74 -18.46 -15.41
N GLN A 71 -13.33 -18.20 -14.26
CA GLN A 71 -12.71 -17.37 -13.22
C GLN A 71 -11.65 -18.20 -12.48
N ARG A 72 -10.44 -17.66 -12.42
CA ARG A 72 -9.36 -18.27 -11.65
C ARG A 72 -9.44 -17.81 -10.21
N ARG A 73 -9.21 -18.73 -9.28
CA ARG A 73 -9.13 -18.41 -7.86
C ARG A 73 -8.04 -17.37 -7.62
N SER A 74 -8.43 -16.23 -7.07
CA SER A 74 -7.55 -15.09 -6.80
C SER A 74 -7.24 -15.02 -5.30
N ILE A 75 -6.06 -14.54 -4.93
CA ILE A 75 -5.67 -14.29 -3.53
C ILE A 75 -6.35 -13.03 -2.96
N TRP A 76 -6.78 -12.11 -3.81
CA TRP A 76 -7.25 -10.79 -3.41
C TRP A 76 -8.46 -10.79 -2.47
N PRO A 77 -9.48 -11.66 -2.63
CA PRO A 77 -10.59 -11.73 -1.70
C PRO A 77 -10.19 -12.00 -0.24
N SER A 78 -9.10 -12.75 -0.03
CA SER A 78 -8.56 -13.01 1.30
C SER A 78 -7.61 -11.91 1.77
N MET A 79 -6.89 -11.27 0.84
CA MET A 79 -5.95 -10.20 1.15
C MET A 79 -6.62 -8.91 1.61
N HIS A 80 -7.70 -8.49 0.93
CA HIS A 80 -8.31 -7.20 1.20
C HIS A 80 -8.80 -7.06 2.66
N PRO A 81 -9.57 -8.04 3.22
CA PRO A 81 -9.99 -7.96 4.62
C PRO A 81 -8.82 -7.96 5.60
N ALA A 82 -7.78 -8.77 5.33
CA ALA A 82 -6.60 -8.82 6.19
C ALA A 82 -5.81 -7.50 6.18
N LEU A 83 -5.72 -6.84 5.02
CA LEU A 83 -5.09 -5.53 4.90
C LEU A 83 -5.92 -4.44 5.61
N LEU A 84 -7.24 -4.47 5.47
CA LEU A 84 -8.13 -3.53 6.15
C LEU A 84 -8.00 -3.65 7.67
N GLU A 85 -8.01 -4.86 8.19
CA GLU A 85 -7.83 -5.12 9.63
C GLU A 85 -6.50 -4.52 10.13
N LEU A 86 -5.41 -4.70 9.39
CA LEU A 86 -4.11 -4.12 9.74
C LEU A 86 -4.14 -2.58 9.72
N VAL A 87 -4.81 -1.97 8.75
CA VAL A 87 -4.96 -0.50 8.68
C VAL A 87 -5.77 0.01 9.87
N GLU A 88 -6.85 -0.69 10.25
CA GLU A 88 -7.70 -0.28 11.38
C GLU A 88 -7.03 -0.46 12.75
N GLN A 89 -6.09 -1.40 12.88
CA GLN A 89 -5.35 -1.67 14.12
C GLN A 89 -4.22 -0.66 14.38
N HIS A 90 -3.77 0.07 13.35
CA HIS A 90 -2.62 0.97 13.42
C HIS A 90 -3.05 2.41 13.14
N ARG A 91 -2.33 3.37 13.69
CA ARG A 91 -2.62 4.80 13.47
C ARG A 91 -2.20 5.29 12.10
N SER A 92 -1.13 4.70 11.56
CA SER A 92 -0.54 5.10 10.30
C SER A 92 0.09 3.88 9.62
N THR A 93 -0.51 3.46 8.50
CA THR A 93 -0.08 2.30 7.73
C THR A 93 0.34 2.70 6.33
N LEU A 94 1.52 2.29 5.92
CA LEU A 94 2.03 2.48 4.57
C LEU A 94 2.04 1.14 3.83
N ILE A 95 1.34 1.06 2.70
CA ILE A 95 1.23 -0.16 1.89
C ILE A 95 1.94 0.06 0.57
N PHE A 96 3.02 -0.68 0.31
CA PHE A 96 3.72 -0.62 -0.96
C PHE A 96 3.20 -1.63 -1.97
N VAL A 97 3.01 -1.17 -3.20
CA VAL A 97 2.58 -1.98 -4.35
C VAL A 97 3.42 -1.64 -5.58
N ASN A 98 3.55 -2.58 -6.52
CA ASN A 98 4.43 -2.43 -7.68
C ASN A 98 3.79 -1.71 -8.88
N ALA A 99 2.50 -1.39 -8.83
CA ALA A 99 1.80 -0.77 -9.97
C ALA A 99 0.81 0.30 -9.52
N ARG A 100 0.75 1.42 -10.27
CA ARG A 100 -0.19 2.53 -10.03
C ARG A 100 -1.64 2.08 -10.00
N ARG A 101 -2.06 1.27 -10.99
CA ARG A 101 -3.42 0.70 -11.03
C ARG A 101 -3.74 -0.16 -9.82
N MET A 102 -2.74 -0.82 -9.25
CA MET A 102 -2.90 -1.59 -8.04
C MET A 102 -3.07 -0.68 -6.84
N ALA A 103 -2.32 0.42 -6.75
CA ALA A 103 -2.48 1.41 -5.69
C ALA A 103 -3.91 1.98 -5.67
N GLU A 104 -4.42 2.39 -6.83
CA GLU A 104 -5.79 2.93 -6.93
C GLU A 104 -6.86 1.89 -6.62
N ARG A 105 -6.76 0.69 -7.19
CA ARG A 105 -7.73 -0.38 -6.92
C ARG A 105 -7.73 -0.83 -5.47
N LEU A 106 -6.55 -0.95 -4.87
CA LEU A 106 -6.43 -1.39 -3.49
C LEU A 106 -6.99 -0.34 -2.53
N SER A 107 -6.66 0.95 -2.71
CA SER A 107 -7.21 2.01 -1.88
C SER A 107 -8.74 2.10 -2.01
N SER A 108 -9.29 2.05 -3.23
CA SER A 108 -10.75 2.04 -3.45
C SER A 108 -11.40 0.84 -2.75
N ARG A 109 -10.83 -0.36 -2.92
CA ARG A 109 -11.43 -1.57 -2.34
C ARG A 109 -11.37 -1.59 -0.82
N LEU A 110 -10.30 -1.07 -0.22
CA LEU A 110 -10.20 -0.96 1.25
C LEU A 110 -11.22 0.04 1.79
N ASN A 111 -11.44 1.17 1.13
CA ASN A 111 -12.47 2.15 1.51
C ASN A 111 -13.88 1.54 1.36
N GLU A 112 -14.18 0.84 0.25
CA GLU A 112 -15.46 0.14 0.06
C GLU A 112 -15.75 -0.84 1.20
N LEU A 113 -14.78 -1.70 1.55
CA LEU A 113 -14.93 -2.68 2.63
C LEU A 113 -15.11 -2.01 3.99
N HIS A 114 -14.42 -0.90 4.23
CA HIS A 114 -14.59 -0.11 5.44
C HIS A 114 -16.01 0.46 5.56
N ASP A 115 -16.52 1.04 4.46
CA ASP A 115 -17.88 1.59 4.40
C ASP A 115 -18.94 0.48 4.55
N GLU A 116 -18.74 -0.68 3.91
CA GLU A 116 -19.59 -1.86 4.09
C GLU A 116 -19.62 -2.30 5.57
N ALA A 117 -18.45 -2.33 6.23
CA ALA A 117 -18.36 -2.72 7.64
C ALA A 117 -19.05 -1.71 8.59
N ILE A 118 -18.94 -0.41 8.30
CA ILE A 118 -19.65 0.64 9.05
C ILE A 118 -21.16 0.49 8.88
N ALA A 119 -21.64 0.31 7.65
CA ALA A 119 -23.06 0.14 7.35
C ALA A 119 -23.65 -1.06 8.10
N LEU A 120 -22.98 -2.21 8.06
CA LEU A 120 -23.40 -3.42 8.80
C LEU A 120 -23.44 -3.21 10.32
N LYS A 121 -22.48 -2.47 10.87
CA LYS A 121 -22.47 -2.13 12.31
C LYS A 121 -23.63 -1.20 12.66
N ALA A 122 -23.94 -0.23 11.81
CA ALA A 122 -25.05 0.70 12.00
C ALA A 122 -26.41 -0.04 11.98
N GLU A 123 -26.62 -0.95 11.02
CA GLU A 123 -27.83 -1.79 10.96
C GLU A 123 -27.97 -2.73 12.16
N ALA A 124 -26.88 -3.28 12.66
CA ALA A 124 -26.89 -4.13 13.86
C ALA A 124 -27.24 -3.36 15.16
N THR A 125 -27.00 -2.04 15.17
CA THR A 125 -27.26 -1.18 16.32
C THR A 125 -28.68 -0.60 16.32
N ASP A 126 -29.28 -0.44 15.14
CA ASP A 126 -30.63 0.10 14.95
C ASP A 126 -31.66 -1.03 14.83
N GLY A 127 -31.77 -1.85 15.86
CA GLY A 127 -32.65 -3.02 15.92
C GLY A 127 -34.16 -2.71 15.86
N THR A 128 -34.62 -1.76 15.04
CA THR A 128 -36.05 -1.49 14.84
C THR A 128 -36.33 -0.99 13.42
N THR A 129 -37.19 -1.76 12.76
CA THR A 129 -37.97 -1.43 11.56
C THR A 129 -37.30 -1.63 10.20
N GLY A 130 -37.72 -2.71 9.56
CA GLY A 130 -37.36 -3.05 8.20
C GLY A 130 -37.80 -2.00 7.18
N SER A 131 -36.87 -1.67 6.33
CA SER A 131 -37.14 -1.16 4.98
C SER A 131 -36.18 -1.85 4.04
N LEU A 132 -36.70 -2.73 3.22
CA LEU A 132 -36.03 -3.37 2.11
C LEU A 132 -35.60 -2.29 1.10
N GLN A 133 -34.36 -1.87 1.13
CA GLN A 133 -33.76 -1.19 -0.01
C GLN A 133 -33.08 -2.21 -0.92
N PRO A 134 -33.23 -2.10 -2.25
CA PRO A 134 -32.67 -3.07 -3.17
C PRO A 134 -31.15 -3.04 -3.15
N SER A 135 -30.58 -4.22 -3.02
CA SER A 135 -29.16 -4.51 -3.12
C SER A 135 -28.55 -3.87 -4.39
N ARG A 136 -27.50 -3.11 -4.24
CA ARG A 136 -26.74 -2.46 -5.32
C ARG A 136 -25.93 -3.42 -6.20
N SER A 137 -26.22 -4.70 -6.16
CA SER A 137 -25.50 -5.72 -6.96
C SER A 137 -25.85 -5.73 -8.46
N ASP A 138 -26.82 -4.92 -8.92
CA ASP A 138 -27.32 -5.01 -10.30
C ASP A 138 -26.80 -3.94 -11.28
N VAL A 139 -25.78 -3.16 -10.91
CA VAL A 139 -25.27 -2.05 -11.76
C VAL A 139 -23.82 -2.24 -12.24
N VAL A 140 -23.28 -3.44 -12.23
CA VAL A 140 -21.90 -3.67 -12.73
C VAL A 140 -21.91 -4.39 -14.07
N ALA A 141 -22.64 -3.85 -15.05
CA ALA A 141 -22.56 -4.30 -16.43
C ALA A 141 -22.62 -3.11 -17.40
N ALA A 142 -21.69 -2.19 -17.29
CA ALA A 142 -21.30 -1.31 -18.42
C ALA A 142 -19.96 -0.66 -18.03
N GLY A 143 -18.95 -0.84 -18.88
CA GLY A 143 -17.63 -0.25 -18.73
C GLY A 143 -17.68 1.26 -18.65
N ALA A 144 -17.81 1.77 -17.45
CA ALA A 144 -17.57 3.16 -17.10
C ALA A 144 -16.42 3.17 -16.09
N GLU A 145 -15.42 3.97 -16.38
CA GLU A 145 -14.38 4.34 -15.45
C GLU A 145 -15.03 4.79 -14.15
N SER A 146 -14.97 3.92 -13.12
CA SER A 146 -15.47 4.24 -11.79
C SER A 146 -14.54 5.27 -11.18
N ILE A 147 -14.86 6.52 -11.37
CA ILE A 147 -14.40 7.63 -10.55
C ILE A 147 -14.95 7.33 -9.16
N GLY A 148 -14.04 7.19 -8.17
CA GLY A 148 -14.32 6.75 -6.82
C GLY A 148 -15.63 7.30 -6.24
N THR A 149 -16.48 6.40 -5.78
CA THR A 149 -17.65 6.75 -4.98
C THR A 149 -17.13 7.21 -3.61
N SER A 150 -17.05 8.51 -3.45
CA SER A 150 -16.74 9.15 -2.18
C SER A 150 -17.86 8.84 -1.18
N ASN A 151 -17.48 8.43 0.01
CA ASN A 151 -18.32 8.45 1.20
C ASN A 151 -19.01 9.83 1.31
N PRO A 152 -20.30 9.94 1.62
CA PRO A 152 -20.97 11.25 1.71
C PRO A 152 -20.34 12.20 2.72
N ASP A 153 -19.56 11.71 3.68
CA ASP A 153 -18.79 12.53 4.63
C ASP A 153 -17.34 12.82 4.18
N GLY A 154 -16.92 12.32 3.03
CA GLY A 154 -15.68 12.71 2.34
C GLY A 154 -14.37 12.29 2.99
N VAL A 155 -14.38 11.47 4.03
CA VAL A 155 -13.17 11.00 4.72
C VAL A 155 -12.78 9.62 4.19
N GLU A 156 -11.79 9.58 3.30
CA GLU A 156 -11.18 8.33 2.85
C GLU A 156 -10.25 7.79 3.94
N LEU A 157 -10.45 6.53 4.37
CA LEU A 157 -9.58 5.84 5.31
C LEU A 157 -8.20 5.60 4.72
N VAL A 158 -8.16 5.27 3.42
CA VAL A 158 -6.94 4.93 2.69
C VAL A 158 -6.87 5.71 1.38
N LYS A 159 -5.72 6.32 1.10
CA LYS A 159 -5.47 7.06 -0.15
C LYS A 159 -4.40 6.39 -1.00
N ALA A 160 -4.46 6.57 -2.32
CA ALA A 160 -3.41 6.13 -3.24
C ALA A 160 -2.37 7.25 -3.44
N HIS A 161 -1.08 6.87 -3.51
CA HIS A 161 0.01 7.78 -3.82
C HIS A 161 0.93 7.21 -4.90
N HIS A 162 1.03 7.90 -6.02
CA HIS A 162 1.87 7.49 -7.15
C HIS A 162 2.25 8.68 -8.04
N GLY A 163 3.24 8.49 -8.90
CA GLY A 163 3.81 9.55 -9.72
C GLY A 163 2.88 10.20 -10.76
N SER A 164 1.66 9.66 -11.01
CA SER A 164 0.68 10.27 -11.90
C SER A 164 -0.24 11.28 -11.22
N LEU A 165 -0.22 11.35 -9.90
CA LEU A 165 -0.94 12.39 -9.16
C LEU A 165 -0.26 13.74 -9.34
N SER A 166 -1.04 14.83 -9.30
CA SER A 166 -0.48 16.19 -9.29
C SER A 166 0.42 16.39 -8.06
N ARG A 167 1.38 17.30 -8.17
CA ARG A 167 2.29 17.62 -7.07
C ARG A 167 1.54 18.09 -5.82
N GLU A 168 0.54 18.93 -6.03
CA GLU A 168 -0.29 19.48 -4.95
C GLU A 168 -1.01 18.37 -4.19
N ARG A 169 -1.63 17.44 -4.92
CA ARG A 169 -2.36 16.32 -4.30
C ARG A 169 -1.42 15.39 -3.53
N ARG A 170 -0.21 15.13 -4.05
CA ARG A 170 0.79 14.34 -3.33
C ARG A 170 1.19 15.01 -2.02
N LEU A 171 1.50 16.30 -2.04
CA LEU A 171 1.87 17.06 -0.84
C LEU A 171 0.75 17.09 0.20
N MET A 172 -0.51 17.21 -0.22
CA MET A 172 -1.66 17.12 0.69
C MET A 172 -1.74 15.77 1.38
N ILE A 173 -1.64 14.68 0.63
CA ILE A 173 -1.69 13.31 1.16
C ILE A 173 -0.52 13.06 2.12
N GLU A 174 0.68 13.51 1.77
CA GLU A 174 1.87 13.40 2.61
C GLU A 174 1.71 14.17 3.94
N ASP A 175 1.10 15.35 3.89
CA ASP A 175 0.82 16.17 5.07
C ASP A 175 -0.26 15.54 5.97
N GLU A 176 -1.32 14.97 5.40
CA GLU A 176 -2.33 14.21 6.14
C GLU A 176 -1.73 12.99 6.85
N LEU A 177 -0.84 12.25 6.18
CA LEU A 177 -0.12 11.14 6.78
C LEU A 177 0.77 11.60 7.94
N LYS A 178 1.53 12.69 7.75
CA LYS A 178 2.39 13.28 8.79
C LYS A 178 1.60 13.75 10.01
N ARG A 179 0.42 14.29 9.81
CA ARG A 179 -0.47 14.71 10.90
C ARG A 179 -1.18 13.56 11.58
N GLY A 180 -1.12 12.36 11.02
CA GLY A 180 -1.83 11.18 11.52
C GLY A 180 -3.35 11.28 11.33
N THR A 181 -3.81 12.07 10.34
CA THR A 181 -5.22 12.17 9.97
C THR A 181 -5.62 11.16 8.90
N LEU A 182 -4.64 10.52 8.26
CA LEU A 182 -4.82 9.45 7.28
C LEU A 182 -4.34 8.12 7.88
N ALA A 183 -5.24 7.15 7.99
CA ALA A 183 -4.93 5.86 8.59
C ALA A 183 -4.09 4.97 7.66
N GLY A 184 -4.30 5.04 6.34
CA GLY A 184 -3.58 4.22 5.37
C GLY A 184 -3.18 4.95 4.10
N LEU A 185 -2.02 4.60 3.56
CA LEU A 185 -1.52 5.09 2.29
C LEU A 185 -1.02 3.94 1.43
N VAL A 186 -1.62 3.76 0.26
CA VAL A 186 -1.13 2.79 -0.73
C VAL A 186 -0.23 3.49 -1.72
N ALA A 187 1.04 3.14 -1.72
CA ALA A 187 2.07 3.83 -2.50
C ALA A 187 2.79 2.89 -3.47
N THR A 188 3.29 3.48 -4.55
CA THR A 188 4.32 2.85 -5.39
C THR A 188 5.70 3.32 -4.94
N SER A 189 6.77 2.76 -5.51
CA SER A 189 8.17 3.15 -5.23
C SER A 189 8.48 4.65 -5.30
N SER A 190 7.52 5.47 -5.73
CA SER A 190 7.66 6.94 -5.71
C SER A 190 7.83 7.55 -4.32
N LEU A 191 7.49 6.80 -3.26
CA LEU A 191 7.67 7.22 -1.86
C LEU A 191 8.96 6.67 -1.21
N GLU A 192 9.70 5.77 -1.87
CA GLU A 192 10.93 5.18 -1.33
C GLU A 192 12.06 6.20 -1.17
N LEU A 193 11.99 7.34 -1.85
CA LEU A 193 13.07 8.32 -1.89
C LEU A 193 12.70 9.63 -1.20
N GLY A 194 13.25 9.83 0.02
CA GLY A 194 13.52 11.17 0.54
C GLY A 194 12.35 11.90 1.19
N ILE A 195 11.27 11.23 1.57
CA ILE A 195 10.18 11.86 2.31
C ILE A 195 10.36 11.53 3.79
N ASP A 196 10.47 12.56 4.62
CA ASP A 196 10.32 12.42 6.06
C ASP A 196 8.84 12.17 6.36
N MET A 197 8.49 10.90 6.50
CA MET A 197 7.10 10.45 6.64
C MET A 197 6.56 10.59 8.06
N GLY A 198 7.38 11.08 9.00
CA GLY A 198 7.01 11.11 10.40
C GLY A 198 6.93 9.71 11.03
N ALA A 199 6.06 9.53 12.00
CA ALA A 199 5.88 8.23 12.66
C ALA A 199 4.91 7.36 11.85
N VAL A 200 5.43 6.38 11.12
CA VAL A 200 4.67 5.29 10.49
C VAL A 200 4.73 4.08 11.42
N ASP A 201 3.57 3.57 11.82
CA ASP A 201 3.48 2.46 12.76
C ASP A 201 3.67 1.11 12.08
N LEU A 202 3.16 0.98 10.84
CA LEU A 202 3.22 -0.25 10.07
C LEU A 202 3.57 0.00 8.62
N VAL A 203 4.48 -0.81 8.09
CA VAL A 203 4.79 -0.86 6.65
C VAL A 203 4.45 -2.23 6.10
N ILE A 204 3.66 -2.29 5.05
CA ILE A 204 3.24 -3.53 4.39
C ILE A 204 3.81 -3.55 2.96
N GLN A 205 4.45 -4.64 2.60
CA GLN A 205 4.87 -4.92 1.22
C GLN A 205 3.92 -5.96 0.61
N VAL A 206 3.05 -5.53 -0.30
CA VAL A 206 2.08 -6.45 -0.97
C VAL A 206 2.76 -7.29 -2.05
N ALA A 207 3.87 -6.81 -2.57
CA ALA A 207 4.72 -7.55 -3.50
C ALA A 207 6.17 -7.44 -3.02
N SER A 208 6.99 -8.42 -3.41
CA SER A 208 8.41 -8.40 -3.04
C SER A 208 9.06 -7.09 -3.47
N PRO A 209 9.79 -6.40 -2.59
CA PRO A 209 10.59 -5.26 -2.97
C PRO A 209 11.64 -5.67 -4.00
N GLY A 210 12.00 -4.77 -4.92
CA GLY A 210 12.95 -5.05 -5.99
C GLY A 210 14.37 -5.37 -5.52
N SER A 211 14.70 -5.00 -4.28
CA SER A 211 15.96 -5.33 -3.61
C SER A 211 15.78 -5.33 -2.10
N VAL A 212 16.72 -5.96 -1.38
CA VAL A 212 16.75 -5.94 0.09
C VAL A 212 16.83 -4.50 0.61
N ALA A 213 17.64 -3.64 -0.03
CA ALA A 213 17.79 -2.24 0.36
C ALA A 213 16.51 -1.41 0.18
N ALA A 214 15.60 -1.83 -0.71
CA ALA A 214 14.30 -1.18 -0.89
C ALA A 214 13.25 -1.69 0.12
N GLY A 215 13.50 -2.83 0.79
CA GLY A 215 12.62 -3.40 1.81
C GLY A 215 12.99 -3.02 3.24
N LEU A 216 14.16 -2.45 3.45
CA LEU A 216 14.68 -1.97 4.74
C LEU A 216 14.53 -0.45 4.87
#